data_11bc766bda64a49a757eb8139b91044f
#
_entry.id   11bc766bda64a49a757eb8139b91044f
#
_cell.length_a   1.000
_cell.length_b   1.000
_cell.length_c   1.000
_cell.angle_alpha   90.00
_cell.angle_beta   90.00
_cell.angle_gamma   90.00
#
_symmetry.space_group_name_H-M   'P 1'
#
loop_
_entity.id
_entity.type
_entity.pdbx_description
1 polymer ?
#
loop_
_entity_poly.entity_id
_entity_poly.type
_entity_poly.pdbx_seq_one_letter_code
_entity_poly.pdbx_strand_id
1 'polypeptide(L)' 'MKTSDLVRELCKKQHISLAELSRRIGQTPQNLNKKLKRDTLSVDELQQIADAVGVDFDLGFVLPDGSKINNEAE' A
#
# COMPACT_ATOMS: atom_id res chain seq x y z
N MET A 1 -7.14 0.38 -11.33
CA MET A 1 -7.21 -0.32 -10.03
C MET A 1 -7.10 0.69 -8.91
N LYS A 2 -8.00 0.62 -7.96
CA LYS A 2 -7.98 1.53 -6.80
C LYS A 2 -6.89 1.13 -5.82
N THR A 3 -6.44 2.10 -5.02
CA THR A 3 -5.44 1.86 -3.98
C THR A 3 -5.88 0.75 -3.03
N SER A 4 -7.17 0.74 -2.66
CA SER A 4 -7.70 -0.31 -1.79
C SER A 4 -7.60 -1.69 -2.42
N ASP A 5 -7.80 -1.78 -3.73
CA ASP A 5 -7.66 -3.05 -4.44
C ASP A 5 -6.22 -3.55 -4.42
N LEU A 6 -5.25 -2.63 -4.53
CA LEU A 6 -3.85 -2.98 -4.46
C LEU A 6 -3.50 -3.59 -3.10
N VAL A 7 -4.01 -2.99 -2.03
CA VAL A 7 -3.75 -3.48 -0.67
C VAL A 7 -4.38 -4.85 -0.46
N ARG A 8 -5.62 -5.05 -0.93
CA ARG A 8 -6.29 -6.35 -0.79
C ARG A 8 -5.56 -7.43 -1.58
N GLU A 9 -5.11 -7.10 -2.78
CA GLU A 9 -4.35 -8.05 -3.60
C GLU A 9 -3.01 -8.39 -2.96
N LEU A 10 -2.34 -7.40 -2.37
CA LEU A 10 -1.09 -7.63 -1.65
C LEU A 10 -1.30 -8.60 -0.49
N CYS A 11 -2.32 -8.39 0.33
CA CYS A 11 -2.63 -9.28 1.43
C CYS A 11 -2.88 -10.70 0.95
N LYS A 12 -3.62 -10.85 -0.14
CA LYS A 12 -3.92 -12.15 -0.72
C LYS A 12 -2.64 -12.85 -1.17
N LYS A 13 -1.76 -12.16 -1.85
CA LYS A 13 -0.50 -12.74 -2.34
C LYS A 13 0.49 -13.04 -1.23
N GLN A 14 0.47 -12.25 -0.18
CA GLN A 14 1.35 -12.45 0.98
C GLN A 14 0.73 -13.37 2.03
N HIS A 15 -0.48 -13.87 1.79
CA HIS A 15 -1.18 -14.81 2.67
C HIS A 15 -1.36 -14.28 4.08
N ILE A 16 -1.71 -12.99 4.20
CA ILE A 16 -2.02 -12.38 5.49
C ILE A 16 -3.43 -11.78 5.44
N SER A 17 -4.07 -11.71 6.60
CA SER A 17 -5.37 -11.07 6.71
C SER A 17 -5.23 -9.55 6.85
N LEU A 18 -6.29 -8.82 6.55
CA LEU A 18 -6.32 -7.37 6.80
C LEU A 18 -6.17 -7.08 8.29
N ALA A 19 -6.71 -7.94 9.15
CA ALA A 19 -6.56 -7.77 10.60
C ALA A 19 -5.08 -7.86 11.00
N GLU A 20 -4.36 -8.83 10.45
CA GLU A 20 -2.94 -8.96 10.74
C GLU A 20 -2.15 -7.77 10.20
N LEU A 21 -2.47 -7.32 8.97
CA LEU A 21 -1.82 -6.15 8.40
C LEU A 21 -2.04 -4.92 9.28
N SER A 22 -3.27 -4.71 9.74
CA SER A 22 -3.58 -3.55 10.59
C SER A 22 -2.74 -3.56 11.86
N ARG A 23 -2.58 -4.72 12.48
CA ARG A 23 -1.73 -4.83 13.68
C ARG A 23 -0.29 -4.47 13.38
N ARG A 24 0.24 -4.92 12.25
CA ARG A 24 1.64 -4.65 11.89
C ARG A 24 1.92 -3.18 11.66
N ILE A 25 0.93 -2.43 11.19
CA ILE A 25 1.10 -0.98 10.94
C ILE A 25 0.55 -0.12 12.08
N GLY A 26 0.17 -0.74 13.21
CA GLY A 26 -0.25 0.00 14.38
C GLY A 26 -1.66 0.59 14.29
N GLN A 27 -2.53 -0.01 13.50
CA GLN A 27 -3.91 0.44 13.36
C GLN A 27 -4.89 -0.66 13.79
N THR A 28 -6.13 -0.27 14.08
CA THR A 28 -7.19 -1.24 14.32
C THR A 28 -7.74 -1.73 12.97
N PRO A 29 -8.28 -2.97 12.94
CA PRO A 29 -8.91 -3.46 11.71
C PRO A 29 -10.04 -2.56 11.22
N GLN A 30 -10.81 -1.96 12.13
CA GLN A 30 -11.89 -1.06 11.76
C GLN A 30 -11.35 0.20 11.05
N ASN A 31 -10.27 0.77 11.57
CA ASN A 31 -9.67 1.96 10.96
C ASN A 31 -9.16 1.65 9.56
N LEU A 32 -8.45 0.54 9.40
CA LEU A 32 -7.94 0.15 8.10
C LEU A 32 -9.08 -0.10 7.12
N ASN A 33 -10.12 -0.80 7.55
CA ASN A 33 -11.28 -1.06 6.71
C ASN A 33 -11.96 0.23 6.26
N LYS A 34 -12.09 1.22 7.16
CA LYS A 34 -12.68 2.50 6.79
C LYS A 34 -11.86 3.21 5.72
N LYS A 35 -10.54 3.21 5.87
CA LYS A 35 -9.65 3.83 4.89
C LYS A 35 -9.73 3.13 3.55
N LEU A 36 -9.81 1.82 3.55
CA LEU A 36 -9.96 1.06 2.31
C LEU A 36 -11.30 1.34 1.62
N LYS A 37 -12.38 1.41 2.38
CA LYS A 37 -13.70 1.72 1.82
C LYS A 37 -13.75 3.11 1.20
N ARG A 38 -13.11 4.08 1.84
CA ARG A 38 -13.08 5.46 1.37
C ARG A 38 -12.00 5.71 0.35
N ASP A 39 -11.09 4.76 0.19
CA ASP A 39 -9.93 4.86 -0.69
C ASP A 39 -9.08 6.09 -0.32
N THR A 40 -8.82 6.26 0.98
CA THR A 40 -8.14 7.45 1.52
C THR A 40 -6.75 7.16 2.07
N LEU A 41 -6.13 6.04 1.68
CA LEU A 41 -4.78 5.75 2.11
C LEU A 41 -3.80 6.75 1.50
N SER A 42 -2.92 7.28 2.34
CA SER A 42 -1.85 8.17 1.89
C SER A 42 -0.69 7.37 1.33
N VAL A 43 0.20 8.05 0.62
CA VAL A 43 1.43 7.41 0.13
C VAL A 43 2.27 6.89 1.29
N ASP A 44 2.36 7.66 2.38
CA ASP A 44 3.10 7.24 3.57
C ASP A 44 2.52 5.95 4.16
N GLU A 45 1.20 5.84 4.20
CA GLU A 45 0.55 4.63 4.69
C GLU A 45 0.82 3.43 3.79
N LEU A 46 0.83 3.63 2.49
CA LEU A 46 1.17 2.57 1.53
C LEU A 46 2.62 2.10 1.72
N GLN A 47 3.53 3.04 1.98
CA GLN A 47 4.93 2.69 2.27
C GLN A 47 5.02 1.89 3.56
N GLN A 48 4.29 2.28 4.60
CA GLN A 48 4.24 1.53 5.85
C GLN A 48 3.73 0.11 5.64
N ILE A 49 2.73 -0.05 4.80
CA ILE A 49 2.18 -1.37 4.47
C ILE A 49 3.24 -2.22 3.78
N ALA A 50 3.94 -1.66 2.81
CA ALA A 50 5.00 -2.38 2.10
C ALA A 50 6.09 -2.82 3.07
N ASP A 51 6.53 -1.92 3.94
CA ASP A 51 7.56 -2.21 4.94
C ASP A 51 7.11 -3.33 5.89
N ALA A 52 5.83 -3.30 6.28
CA ALA A 52 5.29 -4.28 7.24
C ALA A 52 5.25 -5.70 6.67
N VAL A 53 5.10 -5.85 5.37
CA VAL A 53 5.05 -7.17 4.73
C VAL A 53 6.34 -7.51 3.98
N GLY A 54 7.34 -6.63 4.01
CA GLY A 54 8.64 -6.92 3.46
C GLY A 54 8.71 -6.86 1.93
N VAL A 55 7.93 -5.99 1.32
CA VAL A 55 7.96 -5.79 -0.14
C VAL A 55 8.30 -4.34 -0.45
N ASP A 56 8.75 -4.09 -1.68
CA ASP A 56 9.01 -2.74 -2.14
C ASP A 56 7.72 -2.07 -2.57
N PHE A 57 7.65 -0.76 -2.40
CA PHE A 57 6.55 0.05 -2.89
C PHE A 57 7.06 0.94 -4.01
N ASP A 58 6.47 0.80 -5.20
CA ASP A 58 6.87 1.54 -6.39
C ASP A 58 5.71 2.39 -6.87
N LEU A 59 5.85 3.70 -6.73
CA LEU A 59 4.86 4.69 -7.16
C LEU A 59 5.58 5.76 -7.96
N GLY A 60 5.08 6.10 -9.15
CA GLY A 60 5.77 7.10 -9.92
C GLY A 60 5.08 7.49 -11.21
N PHE A 61 5.81 8.28 -11.98
CA PHE A 61 5.39 8.74 -13.28
C PHE A 61 6.32 8.21 -14.35
N VAL A 62 5.78 7.90 -15.52
CA VAL A 62 6.56 7.54 -16.70
C VAL A 62 6.49 8.72 -17.65
N LEU A 63 7.65 9.27 -17.98
CA LEU A 63 7.75 10.41 -18.87
C LEU A 63 7.69 9.97 -20.34
N PRO A 64 7.41 10.90 -21.27
CA PRO A 64 7.27 10.53 -22.69
C PRO A 64 8.52 9.88 -23.29
N ASP A 65 9.71 10.17 -22.73
CA ASP A 65 10.96 9.57 -23.21
C ASP A 65 11.24 8.18 -22.63
N GLY A 66 10.29 7.66 -21.81
CA GLY A 66 10.45 6.35 -21.19
C GLY A 66 11.12 6.36 -19.83
N SER A 67 11.64 7.49 -19.39
CA SER A 67 12.24 7.58 -18.06
C SER A 67 11.16 7.58 -16.98
N LYS A 68 11.55 7.24 -15.75
CA LYS A 68 10.62 7.15 -14.62
C LYS A 68 11.06 8.04 -13.47
N ILE A 69 10.07 8.62 -12.81
CA ILE A 69 10.24 9.30 -11.52
C ILE A 69 9.42 8.52 -10.52
N ASN A 70 10.06 7.94 -9.51
CA ASN A 70 9.35 7.13 -8.52
C ASN A 70 9.73 7.50 -7.10
N ASN A 71 9.01 6.90 -6.13
CA ASN A 71 9.18 7.23 -4.72
C ASN A 71 10.52 6.76 -4.13
N GLU A 72 11.28 5.96 -4.86
CA GLU A 72 12.60 5.49 -4.44
C GLU A 72 13.74 6.28 -5.07
N ALA A 73 13.43 7.23 -5.93
CA ALA A 73 14.46 8.05 -6.58
C ALA A 73 15.19 8.90 -5.56
N GLU A 74 16.50 8.91 -5.66
CA GLU A 74 17.37 9.74 -4.83
C GLU A 74 17.42 11.19 -5.32
#